data_7ca9b0bd51a9cc1bd0d4a928587ca7ca
#
_entry.id   7ca9b0bd51a9cc1bd0d4a928587ca7ca
#
_cell.length_a   1.000
_cell.length_b   1.000
_cell.length_c   1.000
_cell.angle_alpha   90.00
_cell.angle_beta   90.00
_cell.angle_gamma   90.00
#
_symmetry.space_group_name_H-M   'P 1'
#
loop_
_entity.id
_entity.type
_entity.pdbx_description
1 polymer ?
#
loop_
_entity_poly.entity_id
_entity_poly.type
_entity_poly.pdbx_seq_one_letter_code
_entity_poly.pdbx_strand_id
1 'polypeptide(L)'
;MARSPGLLSTLLFHKPYGVLSQFTPEPGSRWGCLAEHIPVPDVYAAGRLDADSEGLLLLTANGRLQQRLTDPAWGHWRRYWVQVEGIANPEQLARLEQGLVIQGQRTLPARASAITDPGLPPRNPPIRTRQQIPTSWLSVELREGRNRQVRRMTAAVGLPTLRLLRVAIDLMDGGAPLTLEGLEPGQWRAVTPEEDNRLQALLRQPRGGRHSPGRGGRAGGGKSGQGGGGG
;
A
#
# COMPACT_ATOMS: atom_id res chain seq x y z
N MET A 1 -13.18 33.81 12.17
CA MET A 1 -13.62 32.42 12.36
C MET A 1 -12.38 31.54 12.35
N ALA A 2 -11.97 31.02 13.50
CA ALA A 2 -10.82 30.12 13.60
C ALA A 2 -11.18 28.79 12.91
N ARG A 3 -10.44 28.43 11.86
CA ARG A 3 -10.56 27.12 11.22
C ARG A 3 -10.20 26.05 12.24
N SER A 4 -11.09 25.08 12.44
CA SER A 4 -10.82 23.94 13.29
C SER A 4 -9.48 23.28 12.92
N PRO A 5 -8.57 23.05 13.89
CA PRO A 5 -7.21 22.56 13.60
C PRO A 5 -7.11 21.17 12.96
N GLY A 6 -8.24 20.44 12.82
CA GLY A 6 -8.24 19.05 12.36
C GLY A 6 -8.06 18.85 10.84
N LEU A 7 -8.68 19.70 10.02
CA LEU A 7 -8.80 19.44 8.56
C LEU A 7 -7.53 19.68 7.75
N LEU A 8 -6.57 20.44 8.25
CA LEU A 8 -5.28 20.65 7.58
C LEU A 8 -4.13 19.84 8.20
N SER A 9 -4.42 19.05 9.23
CA SER A 9 -3.41 18.23 9.90
C SER A 9 -3.09 16.91 9.16
N THR A 10 -3.93 16.52 8.20
CA THR A 10 -3.72 15.31 7.41
C THR A 10 -4.10 15.54 5.95
N LEU A 11 -3.20 15.17 5.04
CA LEU A 11 -3.29 15.40 3.62
C LEU A 11 -3.11 14.08 2.85
N LEU A 12 -3.79 13.98 1.72
CA LEU A 12 -3.49 13.00 0.68
C LEU A 12 -2.76 13.72 -0.46
N PHE A 13 -1.63 13.18 -0.86
CA PHE A 13 -0.77 13.74 -1.89
C PHE A 13 -0.52 12.69 -2.99
N HIS A 14 -0.71 13.07 -4.23
CA HIS A 14 -0.25 12.29 -5.37
C HIS A 14 1.22 12.62 -5.65
N LYS A 15 2.12 11.89 -4.99
CA LYS A 15 3.55 12.09 -5.17
C LYS A 15 3.96 11.77 -6.61
N PRO A 16 4.51 12.71 -7.38
CA PRO A 16 5.01 12.42 -8.71
C PRO A 16 6.33 11.65 -8.66
N TYR A 17 6.75 11.14 -9.82
CA TYR A 17 8.09 10.61 -10.03
C TYR A 17 9.14 11.68 -9.76
N GLY A 18 10.28 11.28 -9.22
CA GLY A 18 11.42 12.19 -9.02
C GLY A 18 11.39 12.99 -7.71
N VAL A 19 10.43 12.73 -6.82
CA VAL A 19 10.28 13.44 -5.54
C VAL A 19 10.56 12.51 -4.36
N LEU A 20 11.44 12.92 -3.46
CA LEU A 20 11.73 12.25 -2.20
C LEU A 20 10.56 12.40 -1.23
N SER A 21 10.27 11.38 -0.42
CA SER A 21 9.25 11.43 0.65
C SER A 21 9.75 12.14 1.90
N GLN A 22 10.40 13.30 1.73
CA GLN A 22 10.92 14.16 2.80
C GLN A 22 10.89 15.62 2.40
N PHE A 23 10.84 16.52 3.37
CA PHE A 23 10.79 17.97 3.13
C PHE A 23 12.19 18.59 2.93
N THR A 24 13.21 17.97 3.51
CA THR A 24 14.59 18.46 3.36
C THR A 24 15.21 17.91 2.08
N PRO A 25 15.76 18.76 1.21
CA PRO A 25 16.53 18.30 0.06
C PRO A 25 17.71 17.44 0.50
N GLU A 26 18.04 16.43 -0.28
CA GLU A 26 19.22 15.59 -0.05
C GLU A 26 20.40 16.19 -0.82
N PRO A 27 21.50 16.59 -0.15
CA PRO A 27 22.65 17.19 -0.80
C PRO A 27 23.22 16.31 -1.93
N GLY A 28 23.42 16.89 -3.11
CA GLY A 28 23.90 16.15 -4.28
C GLY A 28 22.87 15.26 -4.96
N SER A 29 21.65 15.18 -4.45
CA SER A 29 20.57 14.44 -5.09
C SER A 29 20.00 15.20 -6.28
N ARG A 30 19.69 14.46 -7.34
CA ARG A 30 18.93 14.99 -8.50
C ARG A 30 17.42 15.04 -8.26
N TRP A 31 16.96 14.52 -7.13
CA TRP A 31 15.55 14.38 -6.81
C TRP A 31 15.04 15.60 -6.08
N GLY A 32 13.84 16.06 -6.43
CA GLY A 32 13.09 17.05 -5.68
C GLY A 32 12.63 16.54 -4.32
N CYS A 33 12.01 17.38 -3.52
CA CYS A 33 11.50 17.02 -2.21
C CYS A 33 10.05 17.51 -2.02
N LEU A 34 9.41 17.10 -0.92
CA LEU A 34 8.02 17.45 -0.63
C LEU A 34 7.80 18.96 -0.46
N ALA A 35 8.82 19.72 -0.03
CA ALA A 35 8.70 21.18 0.14
C ALA A 35 8.34 21.92 -1.16
N GLU A 36 8.66 21.36 -2.32
CA GLU A 36 8.34 21.94 -3.63
C GLU A 36 6.83 21.80 -3.98
N HIS A 37 6.10 20.93 -3.28
CA HIS A 37 4.71 20.59 -3.58
C HIS A 37 3.74 20.90 -2.44
N ILE A 38 4.21 20.86 -1.19
CA ILE A 38 3.35 20.91 0.00
C ILE A 38 3.66 22.18 0.79
N PRO A 39 2.86 23.25 0.65
CA PRO A 39 3.06 24.52 1.39
C PRO A 39 2.47 24.49 2.80
N VAL A 40 2.00 23.31 3.27
CA VAL A 40 1.40 23.15 4.61
C VAL A 40 2.50 22.85 5.61
N PRO A 41 2.68 23.67 6.66
CA PRO A 41 3.72 23.47 7.67
C PRO A 41 3.39 22.26 8.58
N ASP A 42 4.41 21.75 9.24
CA ASP A 42 4.34 20.77 10.33
C ASP A 42 3.68 19.42 9.96
N VAL A 43 3.53 19.12 8.67
CA VAL A 43 3.08 17.80 8.21
C VAL A 43 4.27 16.94 7.79
N TYR A 44 4.20 15.64 8.06
CA TYR A 44 5.25 14.67 7.74
C TYR A 44 4.66 13.43 7.06
N ALA A 45 5.43 12.80 6.21
CA ALA A 45 4.97 11.62 5.49
C ALA A 45 4.69 10.43 6.44
N ALA A 46 3.48 9.89 6.38
CA ALA A 46 3.11 8.65 7.06
C ALA A 46 3.46 7.45 6.18
N GLY A 47 4.73 7.10 6.21
CA GLY A 47 5.36 6.12 5.34
C GLY A 47 6.14 6.77 4.20
N ARG A 48 6.78 5.93 3.38
CA ARG A 48 7.64 6.42 2.29
C ARG A 48 7.24 5.78 0.97
N LEU A 49 7.48 6.51 -0.10
CA LEU A 49 7.65 6.04 -1.47
C LEU A 49 9.05 6.41 -1.90
N ASP A 50 9.71 5.54 -2.65
CA ASP A 50 11.00 5.85 -3.25
C ASP A 50 10.85 7.03 -4.22
N ALA A 51 11.94 7.74 -4.53
CA ALA A 51 11.88 8.86 -5.47
C ALA A 51 11.39 8.43 -6.87
N ASP A 52 11.73 7.22 -7.28
CA ASP A 52 11.33 6.62 -8.57
C ASP A 52 9.95 5.93 -8.52
N SER A 53 9.21 6.08 -7.44
CA SER A 53 7.84 5.56 -7.26
C SER A 53 6.86 6.71 -7.13
N GLU A 54 5.65 6.51 -7.63
CA GLU A 54 4.58 7.51 -7.73
C GLU A 54 3.41 7.15 -6.81
N GLY A 55 2.48 8.08 -6.64
CA GLY A 55 1.15 7.78 -6.13
C GLY A 55 0.87 8.27 -4.72
N LEU A 56 -0.10 7.64 -4.08
CA LEU A 56 -0.71 8.10 -2.84
C LEU A 56 0.28 8.12 -1.68
N LEU A 57 0.55 9.31 -1.17
CA LEU A 57 1.31 9.55 0.04
C LEU A 57 0.43 10.31 1.04
N LEU A 58 0.28 9.76 2.24
CA LEU A 58 -0.41 10.44 3.32
C LEU A 58 0.60 11.24 4.12
N LEU A 59 0.28 12.52 4.40
CA LEU A 59 1.07 13.39 5.26
C LEU A 59 0.21 13.82 6.46
N THR A 60 0.82 13.92 7.63
CA THR A 60 0.08 14.31 8.83
C THR A 60 0.97 15.02 9.84
N ALA A 61 0.37 15.99 10.57
CA ALA A 61 0.99 16.62 11.75
C ALA A 61 0.87 15.72 13.01
N ASN A 62 0.08 14.65 12.95
CA ASN A 62 -0.15 13.76 14.09
C ASN A 62 0.86 12.60 14.09
N GLY A 63 1.92 12.70 14.91
CA GLY A 63 2.95 11.66 15.02
C GLY A 63 2.42 10.29 15.48
N ARG A 64 1.34 10.23 16.27
CA ARG A 64 0.69 8.95 16.65
C ARG A 64 0.02 8.31 15.45
N LEU A 65 -0.62 9.09 14.58
CA LEU A 65 -1.22 8.60 13.35
C LEU A 65 -0.14 8.13 12.37
N GLN A 66 0.94 8.90 12.22
CA GLN A 66 2.10 8.53 11.43
C GLN A 66 2.64 7.15 11.87
N GLN A 67 2.90 6.99 13.17
CA GLN A 67 3.36 5.71 13.73
C GLN A 67 2.35 4.58 13.45
N ARG A 68 1.05 4.83 13.67
CA ARG A 68 -0.02 3.85 13.47
C ARG A 68 -0.06 3.31 12.04
N LEU A 69 0.06 4.20 11.06
CA LEU A 69 0.00 3.85 9.64
C LEU A 69 1.28 3.19 9.12
N THR A 70 2.40 3.39 9.79
CA THR A 70 3.70 2.86 9.35
C THR A 70 4.12 1.59 10.07
N ASP A 71 3.62 1.33 11.27
CA ASP A 71 3.96 0.16 12.07
C ASP A 71 3.43 -1.12 11.38
N PRO A 72 4.30 -2.06 11.00
CA PRO A 72 3.91 -3.31 10.33
C PRO A 72 2.93 -4.17 11.14
N ALA A 73 2.87 -4.01 12.47
CA ALA A 73 1.97 -4.76 13.34
C ALA A 73 0.48 -4.51 13.00
N TRP A 74 0.15 -3.36 12.41
CA TRP A 74 -1.21 -3.03 12.00
C TRP A 74 -1.57 -3.55 10.61
N GLY A 75 -0.57 -3.78 9.75
CA GLY A 75 -0.70 -4.46 8.47
C GLY A 75 -1.72 -3.85 7.53
N HIS A 76 -1.76 -2.52 7.43
CA HIS A 76 -2.59 -1.84 6.44
C HIS A 76 -2.26 -2.31 5.03
N TRP A 77 -3.27 -2.70 4.24
CA TRP A 77 -3.05 -3.06 2.86
C TRP A 77 -2.74 -1.80 2.03
N ARG A 78 -1.71 -1.89 1.20
CA ARG A 78 -1.32 -0.87 0.24
C ARG A 78 -1.39 -1.47 -1.14
N ARG A 79 -2.24 -0.91 -1.99
CA ARG A 79 -2.40 -1.36 -3.38
C ARG A 79 -1.50 -0.56 -4.28
N TYR A 80 -0.82 -1.28 -5.16
CA TYR A 80 0.05 -0.72 -6.17
C TYR A 80 -0.40 -1.16 -7.56
N TRP A 81 -0.39 -0.24 -8.51
CA TRP A 81 -0.38 -0.55 -9.92
C TRP A 81 1.05 -0.58 -10.40
N VAL A 82 1.41 -1.66 -11.06
CA VAL A 82 2.80 -1.96 -11.42
C VAL A 82 2.87 -2.28 -12.90
N GLN A 83 3.51 -1.41 -13.68
CA GLN A 83 3.86 -1.72 -15.05
C GLN A 83 5.16 -2.52 -15.05
N VAL A 84 5.15 -3.66 -15.70
CA VAL A 84 6.29 -4.59 -15.75
C VAL A 84 6.69 -4.90 -17.20
N GLU A 85 7.95 -5.26 -17.40
CA GLU A 85 8.41 -5.91 -18.65
C GLU A 85 7.89 -7.35 -18.68
N GLY A 86 7.34 -7.78 -19.79
CA GLY A 86 6.73 -9.09 -19.96
C GLY A 86 5.21 -9.09 -19.69
N ILE A 87 4.60 -10.22 -20.01
CA ILE A 87 3.19 -10.50 -19.72
C ILE A 87 3.16 -11.52 -18.59
N ALA A 88 2.52 -11.15 -17.48
CA ALA A 88 2.42 -12.02 -16.32
C ALA A 88 1.58 -13.25 -16.61
N ASN A 89 2.06 -14.42 -16.23
CA ASN A 89 1.32 -15.65 -16.26
C ASN A 89 0.78 -16.05 -14.87
N PRO A 90 -0.17 -16.99 -14.79
CA PRO A 90 -0.77 -17.42 -13.52
C PRO A 90 0.23 -17.93 -12.49
N GLU A 91 1.30 -18.62 -12.91
CA GLU A 91 2.31 -19.14 -12.00
C GLU A 91 3.11 -18.01 -11.33
N GLN A 92 3.50 -17.00 -12.11
CA GLN A 92 4.20 -15.82 -11.57
C GLN A 92 3.34 -15.06 -10.56
N LEU A 93 2.04 -14.90 -10.84
CA LEU A 93 1.08 -14.27 -9.91
C LEU A 93 0.94 -15.09 -8.63
N ALA A 94 0.74 -16.40 -8.73
CA ALA A 94 0.64 -17.29 -7.57
C ALA A 94 1.91 -17.23 -6.69
N ARG A 95 3.10 -17.16 -7.30
CA ARG A 95 4.36 -16.97 -6.55
C ARG A 95 4.41 -15.65 -5.79
N LEU A 96 3.94 -14.55 -6.40
CA LEU A 96 3.82 -13.26 -5.70
C LEU A 96 2.88 -13.38 -4.49
N GLU A 97 1.73 -14.03 -4.65
CA GLU A 97 0.72 -14.19 -3.59
C GLU A 97 1.22 -15.05 -2.42
N GLN A 98 1.93 -16.12 -2.70
CA GLN A 98 2.49 -17.00 -1.66
C GLN A 98 3.63 -16.36 -0.85
N GLY A 99 4.16 -15.23 -1.32
CA GLY A 99 5.34 -14.60 -0.78
C GLY A 99 6.64 -15.25 -1.26
N LEU A 100 7.68 -14.44 -1.32
CA LEU A 100 8.98 -14.76 -1.91
C LEU A 100 10.10 -14.53 -0.91
N VAL A 101 11.21 -15.23 -1.08
CA VAL A 101 12.45 -14.89 -0.36
C VAL A 101 13.14 -13.76 -1.11
N ILE A 102 13.22 -12.60 -0.48
CA ILE A 102 13.97 -11.43 -0.98
C ILE A 102 14.99 -11.01 0.08
N GLN A 103 16.24 -10.82 -0.33
CA GLN A 103 17.34 -10.49 0.60
C GLN A 103 17.43 -11.44 1.81
N GLY A 104 17.27 -12.75 1.58
CA GLY A 104 17.36 -13.78 2.62
C GLY A 104 16.13 -13.87 3.55
N GLN A 105 15.10 -13.07 3.36
CA GLN A 105 13.92 -13.09 4.21
C GLN A 105 12.64 -13.32 3.39
N ARG A 106 11.76 -14.19 3.90
CA ARG A 106 10.46 -14.41 3.27
C ARG A 106 9.55 -13.20 3.47
N THR A 107 8.88 -12.77 2.41
CA THR A 107 7.83 -11.74 2.48
C THR A 107 6.55 -12.34 3.04
N LEU A 108 5.67 -11.48 3.57
CA LEU A 108 4.30 -11.88 3.86
C LEU A 108 3.57 -12.24 2.55
N PRO A 109 2.51 -13.06 2.63
CA PRO A 109 1.60 -13.25 1.51
C PRO A 109 1.06 -11.92 0.98
N ALA A 110 0.97 -11.81 -0.33
CA ALA A 110 0.44 -10.65 -1.04
C ALA A 110 -0.88 -10.99 -1.73
N ARG A 111 -1.51 -10.00 -2.38
CA ARG A 111 -2.52 -10.21 -3.40
C ARG A 111 -1.95 -9.70 -4.71
N ALA A 112 -2.10 -10.47 -5.78
CA ALA A 112 -1.56 -10.11 -7.09
C ALA A 112 -2.52 -10.53 -8.20
N SER A 113 -2.77 -9.64 -9.14
CA SER A 113 -3.57 -9.93 -10.34
C SER A 113 -3.06 -9.13 -11.52
N ALA A 114 -3.22 -9.67 -12.72
CA ALA A 114 -3.08 -8.90 -13.93
C ALA A 114 -4.27 -7.95 -14.06
N ILE A 115 -4.02 -6.74 -14.53
CA ILE A 115 -5.06 -5.74 -14.82
C ILE A 115 -4.87 -5.20 -16.24
N THR A 116 -5.95 -4.67 -16.81
CA THR A 116 -5.86 -3.89 -18.04
C THR A 116 -5.05 -2.62 -17.82
N ASP A 117 -4.55 -2.02 -18.90
CA ASP A 117 -3.87 -0.71 -18.79
C ASP A 117 -4.82 0.29 -18.13
N PRO A 118 -4.43 0.88 -17.00
CA PRO A 118 -5.27 1.83 -16.27
C PRO A 118 -5.39 3.20 -16.94
N GLY A 119 -4.83 3.39 -18.14
CA GLY A 119 -4.93 4.65 -18.89
C GLY A 119 -4.24 5.84 -18.23
N LEU A 120 -3.18 5.61 -17.48
CA LEU A 120 -2.46 6.69 -16.79
C LEU A 120 -1.74 7.61 -17.78
N PRO A 121 -1.67 8.92 -17.48
CA PRO A 121 -0.87 9.84 -18.26
C PRO A 121 0.59 9.34 -18.40
N PRO A 122 1.25 9.63 -19.53
CA PRO A 122 2.66 9.31 -19.69
C PRO A 122 3.50 9.90 -18.55
N ARG A 123 4.42 9.12 -18.01
CA ARG A 123 5.32 9.60 -16.97
C ARG A 123 6.37 10.56 -17.57
N ASN A 124 6.74 11.58 -16.81
CA ASN A 124 7.87 12.44 -17.14
C ASN A 124 8.99 12.28 -16.07
N PRO A 125 10.23 11.88 -16.44
CA PRO A 125 10.66 11.39 -17.76
C PRO A 125 9.96 10.10 -18.16
N PRO A 126 9.87 9.78 -19.47
CA PRO A 126 9.19 8.57 -19.93
C PRO A 126 9.83 7.30 -19.38
N ILE A 127 9.05 6.24 -19.29
CA ILE A 127 9.57 4.92 -18.93
C ILE A 127 10.49 4.40 -20.05
N ARG A 128 11.45 3.56 -19.66
CA ARG A 128 12.28 2.85 -20.63
C ARG A 128 11.40 1.91 -21.45
N THR A 129 11.45 2.04 -22.77
CA THR A 129 10.74 1.16 -23.70
C THR A 129 11.75 0.27 -24.45
N ARG A 130 11.46 -1.04 -24.49
CA ARG A 130 12.18 -2.00 -25.35
C ARG A 130 11.18 -2.47 -26.40
N GLN A 131 11.47 -2.25 -27.68
CA GLN A 131 10.55 -2.55 -28.79
C GLN A 131 10.16 -4.03 -28.89
N GLN A 132 11.01 -4.94 -28.42
CA GLN A 132 10.81 -6.38 -28.54
C GLN A 132 10.23 -7.04 -27.28
N ILE A 133 10.04 -6.30 -26.19
CA ILE A 133 9.52 -6.84 -24.94
C ILE A 133 8.18 -6.20 -24.66
N PRO A 134 7.08 -6.99 -24.64
CA PRO A 134 5.78 -6.48 -24.28
C PRO A 134 5.77 -6.00 -22.81
N THR A 135 4.83 -5.15 -22.47
CA THR A 135 4.61 -4.71 -21.09
C THR A 135 3.19 -5.08 -20.64
N SER A 136 3.02 -5.31 -19.38
CA SER A 136 1.70 -5.54 -18.80
C SER A 136 1.56 -4.82 -17.47
N TRP A 137 0.31 -4.70 -16.99
CA TRP A 137 0.00 -4.07 -15.72
C TRP A 137 -0.47 -5.10 -14.69
N LEU A 138 0.00 -4.93 -13.46
CA LEU A 138 -0.39 -5.72 -12.30
C LEU A 138 -1.01 -4.84 -11.23
N SER A 139 -1.97 -5.39 -10.49
CA SER A 139 -2.35 -4.91 -9.16
C SER A 139 -1.65 -5.78 -8.13
N VAL A 140 -0.86 -5.16 -7.25
CA VAL A 140 -0.17 -5.86 -6.16
C VAL A 140 -0.55 -5.19 -4.85
N GLU A 141 -1.02 -5.98 -3.86
CA GLU A 141 -1.33 -5.47 -2.54
C GLU A 141 -0.43 -6.11 -1.48
N LEU A 142 0.14 -5.26 -0.62
CA LEU A 142 1.06 -5.67 0.45
C LEU A 142 0.59 -5.12 1.80
N ARG A 143 0.84 -5.89 2.88
CA ARG A 143 0.62 -5.48 4.27
C ARG A 143 1.90 -5.07 5.00
N GLU A 144 3.02 -5.14 4.34
CA GLU A 144 4.34 -4.76 4.83
C GLU A 144 5.01 -3.78 3.86
N GLY A 145 6.08 -3.12 4.28
CA GLY A 145 6.78 -2.14 3.46
C GLY A 145 8.27 -2.19 3.66
N ARG A 146 8.95 -3.20 3.06
CA ARG A 146 10.40 -3.27 3.03
C ARG A 146 10.97 -2.41 1.90
N ASN A 147 12.24 -2.05 2.04
CA ASN A 147 12.93 -1.28 1.00
C ASN A 147 12.75 -1.90 -0.39
N ARG A 148 12.14 -1.16 -1.32
CA ARG A 148 11.90 -1.52 -2.72
C ARG A 148 11.20 -2.88 -2.90
N GLN A 149 10.32 -3.24 -1.98
CA GLN A 149 9.76 -4.60 -1.88
C GLN A 149 9.02 -5.01 -3.16
N VAL A 150 8.08 -4.21 -3.66
CA VAL A 150 7.34 -4.54 -4.89
C VAL A 150 8.28 -4.81 -6.04
N ARG A 151 9.25 -3.91 -6.29
CA ARG A 151 10.22 -4.03 -7.38
C ARG A 151 11.08 -5.30 -7.27
N ARG A 152 11.45 -5.69 -6.05
CA ARG A 152 12.21 -6.92 -5.82
C ARG A 152 11.36 -8.17 -6.01
N MET A 153 10.12 -8.14 -5.58
CA MET A 153 9.19 -9.26 -5.74
C MET A 153 8.88 -9.50 -7.22
N THR A 154 8.56 -8.46 -7.98
CA THR A 154 8.28 -8.59 -9.42
C THR A 154 9.53 -9.05 -10.19
N ALA A 155 10.70 -8.50 -9.89
CA ALA A 155 11.96 -8.95 -10.50
C ALA A 155 12.27 -10.43 -10.18
N ALA A 156 11.99 -10.90 -8.96
CA ALA A 156 12.22 -12.29 -8.54
C ALA A 156 11.34 -13.31 -9.27
N VAL A 157 10.23 -12.87 -9.84
CA VAL A 157 9.38 -13.71 -10.71
C VAL A 157 9.60 -13.46 -12.20
N GLY A 158 10.65 -12.68 -12.57
CA GLY A 158 10.99 -12.41 -13.96
C GLY A 158 10.20 -11.29 -14.62
N LEU A 159 9.56 -10.42 -13.84
CA LEU A 159 8.75 -9.29 -14.30
C LEU A 159 9.34 -7.96 -13.79
N PRO A 160 10.45 -7.44 -14.36
CA PRO A 160 11.05 -6.19 -13.89
C PRO A 160 10.08 -5.01 -13.94
N THR A 161 9.99 -4.26 -12.85
CA THR A 161 9.12 -3.09 -12.75
C THR A 161 9.65 -1.91 -13.56
N LEU A 162 8.83 -1.36 -14.45
CA LEU A 162 9.05 -0.13 -15.21
C LEU A 162 8.46 1.08 -14.51
N ARG A 163 7.21 0.98 -14.05
CA ARG A 163 6.46 2.04 -13.36
C ARG A 163 5.77 1.49 -12.13
N LEU A 164 5.74 2.26 -11.05
CA LEU A 164 5.15 1.83 -9.79
C LEU A 164 4.36 2.98 -9.17
N LEU A 165 3.04 2.80 -9.03
CA LEU A 165 2.15 3.74 -8.36
C LEU A 165 1.49 3.09 -7.15
N ARG A 166 1.54 3.72 -5.98
CA ARG A 166 0.65 3.36 -4.89
C ARG A 166 -0.70 4.06 -5.10
N VAL A 167 -1.76 3.29 -5.34
CA VAL A 167 -3.08 3.84 -5.70
C VAL A 167 -4.07 3.83 -4.55
N ALA A 168 -3.85 3.01 -3.52
CA ALA A 168 -4.74 2.95 -2.37
C ALA A 168 -4.03 2.53 -1.08
N ILE A 169 -4.60 2.96 0.05
CA ILE A 169 -4.26 2.53 1.40
C ILE A 169 -5.56 2.13 2.09
N ASP A 170 -5.69 0.85 2.44
CA ASP A 170 -6.81 0.34 3.22
C ASP A 170 -6.52 0.49 4.71
N LEU A 171 -7.38 1.20 5.41
CA LEU A 171 -7.26 1.46 6.84
C LEU A 171 -7.63 0.25 7.70
N MET A 172 -8.14 -0.82 7.11
CA MET A 172 -8.59 -2.04 7.80
C MET A 172 -9.73 -1.80 8.80
N ASP A 173 -10.54 -0.78 8.56
CA ASP A 173 -11.67 -0.36 9.39
C ASP A 173 -13.03 -0.75 8.81
N GLY A 174 -13.04 -1.51 7.70
CA GLY A 174 -14.24 -1.93 6.97
C GLY A 174 -14.79 -0.89 6.01
N GLY A 175 -14.22 0.31 5.95
CA GLY A 175 -14.58 1.35 5.00
C GLY A 175 -13.81 1.24 3.67
N ALA A 176 -14.17 2.09 2.71
CA ALA A 176 -13.45 2.19 1.43
C ALA A 176 -11.98 2.62 1.66
N PRO A 177 -11.02 2.10 0.89
CA PRO A 177 -9.65 2.54 1.00
C PRO A 177 -9.48 4.02 0.63
N LEU A 178 -8.49 4.69 1.20
CA LEU A 178 -8.03 5.99 0.71
C LEU A 178 -7.42 5.80 -0.69
N THR A 179 -7.77 6.67 -1.63
CA THR A 179 -7.36 6.54 -3.04
C THR A 179 -6.78 7.83 -3.61
N LEU A 180 -6.29 7.76 -4.85
CA LEU A 180 -5.86 8.92 -5.65
C LEU A 180 -7.00 9.63 -6.37
N GLU A 181 -8.24 9.23 -6.16
CA GLU A 181 -9.38 9.80 -6.87
C GLU A 181 -9.40 11.33 -6.77
N GLY A 182 -9.52 12.00 -7.91
CA GLY A 182 -9.53 13.45 -8.02
C GLY A 182 -8.17 14.14 -7.78
N LEU A 183 -7.06 13.40 -7.72
CA LEU A 183 -5.72 13.95 -7.54
C LEU A 183 -4.82 13.67 -8.73
N GLU A 184 -4.45 14.71 -9.46
CA GLU A 184 -3.40 14.63 -10.48
C GLU A 184 -1.99 14.54 -9.85
N PRO A 185 -0.98 14.03 -10.57
CA PRO A 185 0.39 14.03 -10.08
C PRO A 185 0.87 15.42 -9.63
N GLY A 186 1.42 15.50 -8.42
CA GLY A 186 1.85 16.75 -7.79
C GLY A 186 0.76 17.49 -7.02
N GLN A 187 -0.49 17.06 -7.11
CA GLN A 187 -1.60 17.66 -6.34
C GLN A 187 -1.78 17.00 -4.97
N TRP A 188 -2.32 17.78 -4.06
CA TRP A 188 -2.71 17.31 -2.73
C TRP A 188 -4.09 17.88 -2.35
N ARG A 189 -4.75 17.21 -1.42
CA ARG A 189 -5.96 17.70 -0.76
C ARG A 189 -5.93 17.37 0.73
N ALA A 190 -6.66 18.13 1.52
CA ALA A 190 -6.98 17.70 2.87
C ALA A 190 -7.84 16.44 2.83
N VAL A 191 -7.75 15.60 3.85
CA VAL A 191 -8.71 14.51 4.05
C VAL A 191 -10.11 15.09 4.26
N THR A 192 -11.13 14.36 3.81
CA THR A 192 -12.53 14.73 4.08
C THR A 192 -12.85 14.55 5.58
N PRO A 193 -13.93 15.16 6.10
CA PRO A 193 -14.36 14.91 7.48
C PRO A 193 -14.60 13.43 7.78
N GLU A 194 -15.10 12.67 6.82
CA GLU A 194 -15.30 11.23 6.98
C GLU A 194 -13.97 10.47 7.05
N GLU A 195 -13.04 10.77 6.14
CA GLU A 195 -11.68 10.21 6.16
C GLU A 195 -10.95 10.54 7.47
N ASP A 196 -11.05 11.80 7.96
CA ASP A 196 -10.45 12.22 9.23
C ASP A 196 -11.04 11.46 10.41
N ASN A 197 -12.36 11.34 10.48
CA ASN A 197 -13.05 10.56 11.52
C ASN A 197 -12.57 9.11 11.58
N ARG A 198 -12.38 8.48 10.43
CA ARG A 198 -11.84 7.13 10.30
C ARG A 198 -10.39 7.05 10.77
N LEU A 199 -9.54 8.00 10.36
CA LEU A 199 -8.15 8.09 10.80
C LEU A 199 -8.04 8.31 12.31
N GLN A 200 -8.88 9.16 12.90
CA GLN A 200 -8.96 9.36 14.36
C GLN A 200 -9.44 8.10 15.09
N ALA A 201 -10.38 7.35 14.50
CA ALA A 201 -10.85 6.08 15.06
C ALA A 201 -9.72 5.05 15.17
N LEU A 202 -8.79 5.01 14.22
CA LEU A 202 -7.60 4.15 14.31
C LEU A 202 -6.78 4.40 15.58
N LEU A 203 -6.71 5.65 16.05
CA LEU A 203 -5.93 6.01 17.25
C LEU A 203 -6.55 5.50 18.55
N ARG A 204 -7.84 5.19 18.53
CA ARG A 204 -8.61 4.68 19.70
C ARG A 204 -8.52 3.16 19.83
N GLN A 205 -8.14 2.46 18.78
CA GLN A 205 -8.03 0.99 18.82
C GLN A 205 -6.82 0.57 19.64
N PRO A 206 -6.96 -0.33 20.62
CA PRO A 206 -5.83 -0.80 21.43
C PRO A 206 -4.84 -1.60 20.57
N ARG A 207 -3.54 -1.56 20.93
CA ARG A 207 -2.54 -2.47 20.38
C ARG A 207 -2.94 -3.89 20.78
N GLY A 208 -3.27 -4.78 19.81
CA GLY A 208 -3.35 -6.19 20.14
C GLY A 208 -4.57 -6.98 19.71
N GLY A 209 -5.30 -6.56 18.71
CA GLY A 209 -6.25 -7.46 18.04
C GLY A 209 -5.57 -8.27 16.94
N ARG A 210 -4.79 -9.32 17.26
CA ARG A 210 -4.51 -10.36 16.27
C ARG A 210 -5.85 -10.95 15.87
N HIS A 211 -6.27 -10.72 14.64
CA HIS A 211 -7.35 -11.52 14.04
C HIS A 211 -6.85 -12.97 13.99
N SER A 212 -7.18 -13.76 15.00
CA SER A 212 -7.09 -15.22 14.92
C SER A 212 -8.13 -15.66 13.87
N PRO A 213 -7.74 -16.42 12.85
CA PRO A 213 -8.72 -17.04 11.95
C PRO A 213 -9.59 -17.94 12.81
N GLY A 214 -10.93 -17.76 12.72
CA GLY A 214 -11.91 -18.47 13.48
C GLY A 214 -11.66 -19.99 13.42
N ARG A 215 -11.51 -20.60 14.60
CA ARG A 215 -11.59 -22.04 14.77
C ARG A 215 -12.97 -22.48 14.32
N GLY A 216 -13.04 -23.14 13.19
CA GLY A 216 -14.23 -23.84 12.73
C GLY A 216 -14.70 -24.78 13.83
N GLY A 217 -15.96 -24.61 14.24
CA GLY A 217 -16.60 -25.44 15.25
C GLY A 217 -16.55 -26.91 14.83
N ARG A 218 -15.96 -27.75 15.65
CA ARG A 218 -16.15 -29.17 15.60
C ARG A 218 -17.59 -29.44 16.10
N ALA A 219 -18.44 -29.90 15.18
CA ALA A 219 -19.73 -30.48 15.49
C ALA A 219 -19.49 -31.74 16.33
N GLY A 220 -20.07 -31.74 17.52
CA GLY A 220 -20.08 -32.90 18.42
C GLY A 220 -20.93 -34.00 17.83
N GLY A 221 -20.30 -35.12 17.52
CA GLY A 221 -20.99 -36.38 17.23
C GLY A 221 -21.44 -37.02 18.54
N GLY A 222 -22.78 -37.07 18.74
CA GLY A 222 -23.41 -37.77 19.84
C GLY A 222 -23.14 -39.26 19.80
N LYS A 223 -22.75 -39.84 20.94
CA LYS A 223 -22.85 -41.27 21.23
C LYS A 223 -24.26 -41.60 21.62
N SER A 224 -24.97 -42.40 20.81
CA SER A 224 -26.13 -43.15 21.27
C SER A 224 -25.67 -44.60 21.55
N GLY A 225 -25.78 -44.99 22.82
CA GLY A 225 -25.63 -46.35 23.25
C GLY A 225 -26.95 -47.13 23.10
N GLN A 226 -26.83 -48.39 22.80
CA GLN A 226 -27.78 -49.52 23.06
C GLN A 226 -26.88 -50.74 23.05
N GLY A 227 -26.83 -51.58 24.00
CA GLY A 227 -27.74 -52.22 24.93
C GLY A 227 -28.33 -53.51 24.38
N GLY A 228 -27.94 -54.65 24.93
CA GLY A 228 -28.56 -55.96 24.71
C GLY A 228 -27.60 -56.97 24.10
N GLY A 229 -27.27 -58.06 24.65
CA GLY A 229 -27.95 -58.97 25.50
C GLY A 229 -27.98 -60.35 24.86
N GLY A 230 -27.43 -61.36 25.52
CA GLY A 230 -27.87 -62.73 25.39
C GLY A 230 -27.06 -63.68 24.52
N GLY A 231 -26.58 -64.75 25.11
CA GLY A 231 -26.16 -65.97 24.45
C GLY A 231 -24.82 -66.48 24.90
#